data_543661afcab29b70e8d4b53121f2f9d2
#
_entry.id   543661afcab29b70e8d4b53121f2f9d2
#
_cell.length_a   1.000
_cell.length_b   1.000
_cell.length_c   1.000
_cell.angle_alpha   90.00
_cell.angle_beta   90.00
_cell.angle_gamma   90.00
#
_symmetry.space_group_name_H-M   'P 1'
#
loop_
_entity.id
_entity.type
_entity.pdbx_description
1 polymer ?
#
loop_
_entity_poly.entity_id
_entity_poly.type
_entity_poly.pdbx_seq_one_letter_code
_entity_poly.pdbx_strand_id
1 'polypeptide(L)'
;MNICIYGASSAQLEQIYYDKTEELGKMMAKRGHGLVFGGGATGMMGSAARGVDVEGGYILGIAPRFFDKPGVLYQDCSEFIFTDTMRERKKLLEERSDATIVTP
;
A
#
# COMPACT_ATOMS: atom_id res chain seq x y z
N MET A 1 12.77 0.39 8.07
CA MET A 1 12.81 0.95 6.71
C MET A 1 11.41 1.08 6.13
N ASN A 2 11.25 1.85 5.09
CA ASN A 2 9.99 1.94 4.36
C ASN A 2 10.03 1.00 3.17
N ILE A 3 9.04 0.12 3.08
CA ILE A 3 8.99 -0.91 2.03
C ILE A 3 7.81 -0.61 1.12
N CYS A 4 8.08 -0.48 -0.17
CA CYS A 4 7.05 -0.31 -1.18
C CYS A 4 6.53 -1.69 -1.59
N ILE A 5 5.20 -1.83 -1.66
CA ILE A 5 4.58 -3.06 -2.16
C ILE A 5 3.79 -2.72 -3.43
N TYR A 6 4.11 -3.43 -4.52
CA TYR A 6 3.34 -3.42 -5.75
C TYR A 6 2.52 -4.70 -5.83
N GLY A 7 1.25 -4.58 -6.16
CA GLY A 7 0.38 -5.74 -6.31
C GLY A 7 -0.89 -5.38 -7.07
N ALA A 8 -1.62 -6.41 -7.45
CA ALA A 8 -2.86 -6.23 -8.19
C ALA A 8 -3.93 -5.55 -7.33
N SER A 9 -4.70 -4.65 -7.95
CA SER A 9 -5.87 -4.04 -7.32
C SER A 9 -7.13 -4.90 -7.50
N SER A 10 -7.03 -6.00 -8.24
CA SER A 10 -8.15 -6.91 -8.50
C SER A 10 -8.65 -7.59 -7.22
N ALA A 11 -9.95 -7.73 -7.10
CA ALA A 11 -10.60 -8.48 -6.04
C ALA A 11 -10.93 -9.92 -6.45
N GLN A 12 -10.38 -10.39 -7.58
CA GLN A 12 -10.75 -11.68 -8.18
C GLN A 12 -9.66 -12.75 -8.06
N LEU A 13 -8.64 -12.52 -7.25
CA LEU A 13 -7.62 -13.54 -6.96
C LEU A 13 -8.12 -14.49 -5.86
N GLU A 14 -7.46 -15.65 -5.75
CA GLU A 14 -7.77 -16.58 -4.69
C GLU A 14 -7.51 -15.97 -3.31
N GLN A 15 -8.36 -16.29 -2.34
CA GLN A 15 -8.29 -15.70 -0.99
C GLN A 15 -6.93 -15.87 -0.32
N ILE A 16 -6.25 -16.98 -0.60
CA ILE A 16 -4.94 -17.25 0.00
C ILE A 16 -3.92 -16.14 -0.30
N TYR A 17 -3.97 -15.52 -1.48
CA TYR A 17 -3.06 -14.43 -1.83
C TYR A 17 -3.30 -13.19 -0.99
N TYR A 18 -4.58 -12.85 -0.75
CA TYR A 18 -4.93 -11.72 0.12
C TYR A 18 -4.52 -11.99 1.56
N ASP A 19 -4.77 -13.18 2.05
CA ASP A 19 -4.42 -13.56 3.44
C ASP A 19 -2.91 -13.52 3.66
N LYS A 20 -2.12 -14.03 2.73
CA LYS A 20 -0.66 -14.00 2.84
C LYS A 20 -0.10 -12.58 2.74
N THR A 21 -0.71 -11.73 1.93
CA THR A 21 -0.28 -10.34 1.80
C THR A 21 -0.63 -9.56 3.07
N GLU A 22 -1.76 -9.83 3.70
CA GLU A 22 -2.10 -9.23 4.99
C GLU A 22 -1.12 -9.67 6.08
N GLU A 23 -0.76 -10.96 6.12
CA GLU A 23 0.27 -11.48 7.03
C GLU A 23 1.61 -10.78 6.83
N LEU A 24 2.00 -10.56 5.57
CA LEU A 24 3.22 -9.82 5.24
C LEU A 24 3.18 -8.42 5.83
N GLY A 25 2.06 -7.72 5.70
CA GLY A 25 1.89 -6.38 6.28
C GLY A 25 2.04 -6.40 7.80
N LYS A 26 1.43 -7.38 8.46
CA LYS A 26 1.57 -7.54 9.92
C LYS A 26 3.02 -7.77 10.33
N MET A 27 3.73 -8.63 9.61
CA MET A 27 5.14 -8.91 9.89
C MET A 27 6.02 -7.67 9.71
N MET A 28 5.79 -6.91 8.65
CA MET A 28 6.52 -5.67 8.40
C MET A 28 6.35 -4.70 9.58
N ALA A 29 5.12 -4.47 10.00
CA ALA A 29 4.82 -3.55 11.09
C ALA A 29 5.43 -4.03 12.41
N LYS A 30 5.36 -5.32 12.71
CA LYS A 30 5.95 -5.90 13.92
C LYS A 30 7.46 -5.72 13.97
N ARG A 31 8.11 -5.65 12.81
CA ARG A 31 9.57 -5.44 12.70
C ARG A 31 9.93 -3.96 12.56
N GLY A 32 8.98 -3.07 12.72
CA GLY A 32 9.22 -1.62 12.66
C GLY A 32 9.35 -1.05 11.25
N HIS A 33 8.89 -1.78 10.22
CA HIS A 33 8.92 -1.28 8.85
C HIS A 33 7.61 -0.60 8.48
N GLY A 34 7.70 0.49 7.71
CA GLY A 34 6.54 1.18 7.16
C GLY A 34 6.17 0.66 5.77
N LEU A 35 4.92 0.85 5.39
CA LEU A 35 4.41 0.55 4.05
C LEU A 35 4.33 1.81 3.22
N VAL A 36 4.85 1.75 2.00
CA VAL A 36 4.65 2.75 0.97
C VAL A 36 3.93 2.08 -0.19
N PHE A 37 2.81 2.63 -0.63
CA PHE A 37 2.02 1.99 -1.68
C PHE A 37 1.18 3.00 -2.47
N GLY A 38 0.51 2.52 -3.48
CA GLY A 38 -0.31 3.35 -4.36
C GLY A 38 -1.65 3.81 -3.80
N GLY A 39 -1.95 3.52 -2.54
CA GLY A 39 -3.13 4.05 -1.87
C GLY A 39 -4.41 3.28 -2.07
N GLY A 40 -4.43 2.20 -2.86
CA GLY A 40 -5.66 1.44 -3.14
C GLY A 40 -6.21 0.69 -1.93
N ALA A 41 -7.53 0.71 -1.77
CA ALA A 41 -8.21 0.04 -0.67
C ALA A 41 -8.52 -1.44 -0.96
N THR A 42 -8.42 -1.87 -2.21
CA THR A 42 -8.78 -3.22 -2.64
C THR A 42 -7.58 -4.01 -3.14
N GLY A 43 -7.77 -5.31 -3.34
CA GLY A 43 -6.74 -6.19 -3.86
C GLY A 43 -5.59 -6.42 -2.89
N MET A 44 -4.43 -6.77 -3.43
CA MET A 44 -3.23 -7.06 -2.64
C MET A 44 -2.73 -5.86 -1.85
N MET A 45 -2.79 -4.68 -2.43
CA MET A 45 -2.36 -3.45 -1.75
C MET A 45 -3.24 -3.13 -0.56
N GLY A 46 -4.56 -3.30 -0.69
CA GLY A 46 -5.48 -3.12 0.42
C GLY A 46 -5.23 -4.13 1.54
N SER A 47 -4.92 -5.37 1.19
CA SER A 47 -4.59 -6.41 2.17
C SER A 47 -3.32 -6.08 2.94
N ALA A 48 -2.27 -5.63 2.24
CA ALA A 48 -1.04 -5.20 2.89
C ALA A 48 -1.28 -4.04 3.86
N ALA A 49 -2.03 -3.05 3.43
CA ALA A 49 -2.36 -1.88 4.26
C ALA A 49 -3.13 -2.30 5.53
N ARG A 50 -4.12 -3.18 5.40
CA ARG A 50 -4.88 -3.68 6.56
C ARG A 50 -3.98 -4.41 7.55
N GLY A 51 -3.03 -5.21 7.05
CA GLY A 51 -2.08 -5.92 7.90
C GLY A 51 -1.20 -4.98 8.70
N VAL A 52 -0.67 -3.95 8.06
CA VAL A 52 0.15 -2.93 8.73
C VAL A 52 -0.68 -2.13 9.74
N ASP A 53 -1.91 -1.77 9.36
CA ASP A 53 -2.81 -0.97 10.19
C ASP A 53 -3.19 -1.70 11.49
N VAL A 54 -3.51 -2.99 11.41
CA VAL A 54 -3.86 -3.80 12.58
C VAL A 54 -2.73 -3.78 13.63
N GLU A 55 -1.50 -3.73 13.20
CA GLU A 55 -0.33 -3.67 14.09
C GLU A 55 0.11 -2.23 14.43
N GLY A 56 -0.65 -1.23 14.01
CA GLY A 56 -0.36 0.17 14.29
C GLY A 56 0.86 0.73 13.57
N GLY A 57 1.23 0.14 12.43
CA GLY A 57 2.41 0.56 11.68
C GLY A 57 2.18 1.80 10.82
N TYR A 58 3.28 2.33 10.27
CA TYR A 58 3.24 3.50 9.41
C TYR A 58 2.81 3.12 7.98
N ILE A 59 1.88 3.88 7.43
CA ILE A 59 1.36 3.68 6.07
C ILE A 59 1.40 5.00 5.32
N LEU A 60 2.13 5.04 4.22
CA LEU A 60 2.16 6.16 3.29
C LEU A 60 1.51 5.76 1.98
N GLY A 61 0.40 6.40 1.66
CA GLY A 61 -0.26 6.27 0.36
C GLY A 61 0.16 7.39 -0.58
N ILE A 62 0.37 7.07 -1.85
CA ILE A 62 0.73 8.06 -2.88
C ILE A 62 -0.11 7.78 -4.12
N ALA A 63 -0.96 8.71 -4.53
CA ALA A 63 -1.82 8.54 -5.69
C ALA A 63 -2.12 9.87 -6.38
N PRO A 64 -2.42 9.85 -7.70
CA PRO A 64 -2.89 11.04 -8.37
C PRO A 64 -4.22 11.51 -7.79
N ARG A 65 -4.47 12.81 -7.86
CA ARG A 65 -5.72 13.39 -7.34
C ARG A 65 -6.98 12.80 -7.98
N PHE A 66 -6.90 12.37 -9.23
CA PHE A 66 -8.05 11.79 -9.91
C PHE A 66 -8.43 10.40 -9.39
N PHE A 67 -7.62 9.79 -8.51
CA PHE A 67 -7.98 8.56 -7.81
C PHE A 67 -8.79 8.82 -6.53
N ASP A 68 -8.90 10.07 -6.10
CA ASP A 68 -9.64 10.42 -4.88
C ASP A 68 -11.14 10.37 -5.12
N LYS A 69 -11.67 9.16 -5.12
CA LYS A 69 -13.08 8.87 -5.32
C LYS A 69 -13.55 7.90 -4.24
N PRO A 70 -14.86 7.92 -3.89
CA PRO A 70 -15.38 7.02 -2.86
C PRO A 70 -15.04 5.56 -3.13
N GLY A 71 -14.52 4.87 -2.11
CA GLY A 71 -14.20 3.45 -2.17
C GLY A 71 -12.91 3.08 -2.88
N VAL A 72 -12.18 4.04 -3.43
CA VAL A 72 -10.93 3.77 -4.18
C VAL A 72 -9.72 3.75 -3.26
N LEU A 73 -9.60 4.74 -2.37
CA LEU A 73 -8.41 4.89 -1.54
C LEU A 73 -8.61 4.34 -0.12
N TYR A 74 -7.52 3.80 0.42
CA TYR A 74 -7.48 3.33 1.80
C TYR A 74 -7.52 4.54 2.74
N GLN A 75 -8.49 4.56 3.67
CA GLN A 75 -8.76 5.75 4.47
C GLN A 75 -7.88 5.91 5.71
N ASP A 76 -7.24 4.83 6.16
CA ASP A 76 -6.50 4.82 7.42
C ASP A 76 -4.98 4.93 7.23
N CYS A 77 -4.53 5.61 6.18
CA CYS A 77 -3.11 5.90 5.99
C CYS A 77 -2.62 6.89 7.04
N SER A 78 -1.39 6.68 7.53
CA SER A 78 -0.73 7.63 8.42
C SER A 78 -0.47 8.97 7.73
N GLU A 79 -0.12 8.88 6.44
CA GLU A 79 0.15 10.03 5.58
C GLU A 79 -0.31 9.70 4.16
N PHE A 80 -0.84 10.68 3.45
CA PHE A 80 -1.24 10.50 2.05
C PHE A 80 -0.74 11.67 1.22
N ILE A 81 -0.05 11.36 0.12
CA ILE A 81 0.46 12.37 -0.80
C ILE A 81 -0.30 12.25 -2.12
N PHE A 82 -0.95 13.34 -2.53
CA PHE A 82 -1.58 13.41 -3.84
C PHE A 82 -0.63 14.01 -4.86
N THR A 83 -0.57 13.40 -6.03
CA THR A 83 0.22 13.89 -7.15
C THR A 83 -0.69 14.41 -8.26
N ASP A 84 -0.13 15.15 -9.21
CA ASP A 84 -0.89 15.62 -10.36
C ASP A 84 -0.86 14.63 -11.52
N THR A 85 0.18 13.77 -11.57
CA THR A 85 0.35 12.78 -12.64
C THR A 85 0.77 11.43 -12.08
N MET A 86 0.59 10.38 -12.90
CA MET A 86 1.08 9.03 -12.58
C MET A 86 2.61 8.98 -12.55
N ARG A 87 3.26 9.82 -13.33
CA ARG A 87 4.72 9.91 -13.38
C ARG A 87 5.29 10.41 -12.06
N GLU A 88 4.70 11.44 -11.49
CA GLU A 88 5.09 11.96 -10.17
C GLU A 88 4.87 10.91 -9.09
N ARG A 89 3.75 10.17 -9.16
CA ARG A 89 3.45 9.08 -8.24
C ARG A 89 4.56 8.03 -8.25
N LYS A 90 4.94 7.57 -9.42
CA LYS A 90 6.00 6.55 -9.57
C LYS A 90 7.32 7.03 -8.97
N LYS A 91 7.68 8.27 -9.26
CA LYS A 91 8.91 8.88 -8.73
C LYS A 91 8.90 8.93 -7.21
N LEU A 92 7.80 9.36 -6.60
CA LEU A 92 7.68 9.44 -5.15
C LEU A 92 7.67 8.06 -4.49
N LEU A 93 7.03 7.06 -5.10
CA LEU A 93 7.07 5.70 -4.59
C LEU A 93 8.51 5.19 -4.51
N GLU A 94 9.31 5.46 -5.52
CA GLU A 94 10.73 5.08 -5.54
C GLU A 94 11.54 5.87 -4.51
N GLU A 95 11.36 7.19 -4.45
CA GLU A 95 12.14 8.05 -3.55
C GLU A 95 11.85 7.82 -2.07
N ARG A 96 10.61 7.46 -1.74
CA ARG A 96 10.18 7.28 -0.36
C ARG A 96 10.37 5.87 0.18
N SER A 97 10.88 4.97 -0.66
CA SER A 97 11.06 3.56 -0.30
C SER A 97 12.52 3.17 -0.22
N ASP A 98 12.83 2.32 0.75
CA ASP A 98 14.17 1.74 0.91
C ASP A 98 14.28 0.39 0.21
N ALA A 99 13.14 -0.30 0.04
CA ALA A 99 13.07 -1.59 -0.61
C ALA A 99 11.70 -1.75 -1.28
N THR A 100 11.60 -2.71 -2.20
CA THR A 100 10.36 -2.97 -2.95
C THR A 100 10.07 -4.46 -2.97
N ILE A 101 8.79 -4.80 -2.71
CA ILE A 101 8.27 -6.17 -2.83
C ILE A 101 7.21 -6.16 -3.91
N VAL A 102 7.29 -7.12 -4.84
CA VAL A 102 6.29 -7.29 -5.90
C VAL A 102 5.46 -8.53 -5.59
N THR A 103 4.13 -8.35 -5.55
CA THR A 103 3.18 -9.44 -5.32
C THR A 103 2.35 -9.68 -6.58
N PRO A 104 1.55 -10.75 -6.63
CA PRO A 104 0.63 -11.00 -7.75
C PRO A 104 -0.34 -9.87 -8.03
#